data_3cdf55d01b4e3e4f63cbf373f8d8f819
#
_entry.id   3cdf55d01b4e3e4f63cbf373f8d8f819
#
_cell.length_a   1.000
_cell.length_b   1.000
_cell.length_c   1.000
_cell.angle_alpha   90.00
_cell.angle_beta   90.00
_cell.angle_gamma   90.00
#
_symmetry.space_group_name_H-M   'P 1'
#
loop_
_entity.id
_entity.type
_entity.pdbx_description
1 polymer ?
#
loop_
_entity_poly.entity_id
_entity_poly.type
_entity_poly.pdbx_seq_one_letter_code
_entity_poly.pdbx_strand_id
1 'polypeptide(L)'
;MKKIILFGMGGHALSCVDVMLGQDFKIIGYIDKKEKNNYYKIPFLGPEQDIDDIKRKHKVIYSLISFGSHKLINARAKLFTKLISLKFIFIPIIAKTSYISKMSKIDVGTIIMQNATVNTGVEVGNNCIINTNSVVDHNSKIGNNSIISTNVTIN
;
A
#
# COMPACT_ATOMS: atom_id res chain seq x y z
N MET A 1 -11.05 10.93 -9.79
CA MET A 1 -10.41 9.64 -9.41
C MET A 1 -8.90 9.71 -9.63
N LYS A 2 -8.11 9.40 -8.63
CA LYS A 2 -6.65 9.31 -8.71
C LYS A 2 -6.25 8.06 -9.48
N LYS A 3 -5.55 8.22 -10.61
CA LYS A 3 -4.99 7.09 -11.37
C LYS A 3 -3.80 6.51 -10.62
N ILE A 4 -3.81 5.21 -10.31
CA ILE A 4 -2.78 4.55 -9.51
C ILE A 4 -2.27 3.28 -10.18
N ILE A 5 -0.97 3.03 -10.09
CA ILE A 5 -0.32 1.78 -10.49
C ILE A 5 0.02 0.97 -9.24
N LEU A 6 -0.22 -0.34 -9.31
CA LEU A 6 0.17 -1.29 -8.28
C LEU A 6 1.54 -1.90 -8.60
N PHE A 7 2.37 -2.07 -7.60
CA PHE A 7 3.63 -2.80 -7.71
C PHE A 7 3.51 -4.13 -6.96
N GLY A 8 3.37 -5.21 -7.73
CA GLY A 8 3.09 -6.57 -7.29
C GLY A 8 1.62 -6.96 -7.47
N MET A 9 1.38 -8.21 -7.86
CA MET A 9 0.04 -8.80 -8.01
C MET A 9 0.02 -10.19 -7.38
N GLY A 10 0.20 -10.23 -6.06
CA GLY A 10 0.04 -11.42 -5.22
C GLY A 10 -1.22 -11.34 -4.36
N GLY A 11 -1.41 -12.27 -3.42
CA GLY A 11 -2.59 -12.30 -2.54
C GLY A 11 -2.82 -10.99 -1.79
N HIS A 12 -1.78 -10.36 -1.24
CA HIS A 12 -1.91 -9.07 -0.57
C HIS A 12 -2.38 -7.95 -1.54
N ALA A 13 -1.92 -7.99 -2.80
CA ALA A 13 -2.38 -7.03 -3.81
C ALA A 13 -3.89 -7.14 -4.06
N LEU A 14 -4.43 -8.34 -4.11
CA LEU A 14 -5.88 -8.54 -4.27
C LEU A 14 -6.66 -7.91 -3.11
N SER A 15 -6.18 -8.09 -1.88
CA SER A 15 -6.76 -7.43 -0.71
C SER A 15 -6.63 -5.90 -0.75
N CYS A 16 -5.51 -5.36 -1.27
CA CYS A 16 -5.35 -3.92 -1.48
C CYS A 16 -6.34 -3.39 -2.52
N VAL A 17 -6.55 -4.13 -3.62
CA VAL A 17 -7.56 -3.78 -4.63
C VAL A 17 -8.95 -3.71 -3.98
N ASP A 18 -9.30 -4.71 -3.18
CA ASP A 18 -10.58 -4.76 -2.47
C ASP A 18 -10.77 -3.54 -1.53
N VAL A 19 -9.73 -3.15 -0.78
CA VAL A 19 -9.76 -1.92 0.04
C VAL A 19 -10.02 -0.69 -0.81
N MET A 20 -9.48 -0.62 -2.04
CA MET A 20 -9.59 0.55 -2.90
C MET A 20 -10.92 0.63 -3.67
N LEU A 21 -11.66 -0.47 -3.78
CA LEU A 21 -12.95 -0.50 -4.46
C LEU A 21 -13.95 0.47 -3.81
N GLY A 22 -14.66 1.23 -4.64
CA GLY A 22 -15.61 2.24 -4.18
C GLY A 22 -14.99 3.44 -3.45
N GLN A 23 -13.68 3.65 -3.59
CA GLN A 23 -12.96 4.86 -3.20
C GLN A 23 -12.56 5.68 -4.43
N ASP A 24 -11.94 6.86 -4.23
CA ASP A 24 -11.55 7.76 -5.31
C ASP A 24 -10.28 7.33 -6.05
N PHE A 25 -10.20 6.03 -6.41
CA PHE A 25 -9.08 5.44 -7.14
C PHE A 25 -9.53 4.83 -8.47
N LYS A 26 -8.69 5.02 -9.49
CA LYS A 26 -8.73 4.27 -10.73
C LYS A 26 -7.43 3.50 -10.87
N ILE A 27 -7.46 2.19 -10.62
CA ILE A 27 -6.32 1.31 -10.82
C ILE A 27 -6.09 1.16 -12.31
N ILE A 28 -4.93 1.61 -12.80
CA ILE A 28 -4.57 1.59 -14.22
C ILE A 28 -4.04 0.21 -14.62
N GLY A 29 -3.35 -0.44 -13.71
CA GLY A 29 -2.77 -1.75 -13.90
C GLY A 29 -1.73 -2.04 -12.84
N TYR A 30 -0.97 -3.12 -13.04
CA TYR A 30 0.11 -3.48 -12.13
C TYR A 30 1.41 -3.77 -12.87
N ILE A 31 2.51 -3.60 -12.14
CA ILE A 31 3.87 -3.94 -12.52
C ILE A 31 4.31 -5.12 -11.66
N ASP A 32 4.84 -6.17 -12.29
CA ASP A 32 5.38 -7.35 -11.60
C ASP A 32 6.45 -8.00 -12.51
N LYS A 33 7.16 -9.01 -12.04
CA LYS A 33 8.14 -9.76 -12.84
C LYS A 33 7.53 -10.45 -14.07
N LYS A 34 6.26 -10.88 -13.97
CA LYS A 34 5.50 -11.53 -15.03
C LYS A 34 4.00 -11.31 -14.82
N GLU A 35 3.25 -11.49 -15.89
CA GLU A 35 1.79 -11.45 -15.84
C GLU A 35 1.24 -12.51 -14.88
N LYS A 36 0.17 -12.14 -14.17
CA LYS A 36 -0.55 -13.01 -13.23
C LYS A 36 -2.05 -12.94 -13.47
N ASN A 37 -2.69 -14.08 -13.46
CA ASN A 37 -4.15 -14.10 -13.42
C ASN A 37 -4.65 -13.51 -12.10
N ASN A 38 -5.69 -12.67 -12.17
CA ASN A 38 -6.27 -12.04 -11.00
C ASN A 38 -7.79 -11.85 -11.16
N TYR A 39 -8.52 -11.98 -10.06
CA TYR A 39 -9.99 -11.93 -10.03
C TYR A 39 -10.56 -10.58 -10.51
N TYR A 40 -9.83 -9.49 -10.28
CA TYR A 40 -10.28 -8.14 -10.62
C TYR A 40 -9.94 -7.74 -12.06
N LYS A 41 -9.32 -8.63 -12.83
CA LYS A 41 -8.90 -8.39 -14.22
C LYS A 41 -8.07 -7.10 -14.36
N ILE A 42 -7.26 -6.79 -13.33
CA ILE A 42 -6.33 -5.66 -13.39
C ILE A 42 -5.26 -5.97 -14.45
N PRO A 43 -5.04 -5.08 -15.43
CA PRO A 43 -4.13 -5.35 -16.53
C PRO A 43 -2.67 -5.34 -16.08
N PHE A 44 -1.89 -6.27 -16.63
CA PHE A 44 -0.44 -6.28 -16.53
C PHE A 44 0.14 -5.18 -17.44
N LEU A 45 0.98 -4.31 -16.89
CA LEU A 45 1.58 -3.20 -17.64
C LEU A 45 2.99 -3.50 -18.12
N GLY A 46 3.68 -4.41 -17.47
CA GLY A 46 5.05 -4.78 -17.78
C GLY A 46 5.90 -5.03 -16.53
N PRO A 47 7.17 -5.40 -16.73
CA PRO A 47 8.13 -5.61 -15.65
C PRO A 47 8.69 -4.27 -15.12
N GLU A 48 9.40 -4.34 -13.99
CA GLU A 48 9.93 -3.16 -13.28
C GLU A 48 10.92 -2.33 -14.12
N GLN A 49 11.62 -2.93 -15.06
CA GLN A 49 12.54 -2.22 -15.96
C GLN A 49 11.84 -1.22 -16.88
N ASP A 50 10.56 -1.40 -17.15
CA ASP A 50 9.77 -0.56 -18.07
C ASP A 50 9.03 0.58 -17.35
N ILE A 51 9.33 0.83 -16.06
CA ILE A 51 8.61 1.79 -15.21
C ILE A 51 8.49 3.17 -15.86
N ASP A 52 9.58 3.70 -16.43
CA ASP A 52 9.59 5.06 -16.98
C ASP A 52 8.69 5.17 -18.22
N ASP A 53 8.68 4.16 -19.08
CA ASP A 53 7.82 4.10 -20.24
C ASP A 53 6.35 3.95 -19.85
N ILE A 54 6.07 3.07 -18.89
CA ILE A 54 4.73 2.88 -18.34
C ILE A 54 4.21 4.17 -17.73
N LYS A 55 5.03 4.86 -16.93
CA LYS A 55 4.67 6.14 -16.31
C LYS A 55 4.31 7.20 -17.35
N ARG A 56 5.14 7.35 -18.38
CA ARG A 56 4.88 8.28 -19.50
C ARG A 56 3.61 7.93 -20.26
N LYS A 57 3.49 6.68 -20.68
CA LYS A 57 2.36 6.18 -21.47
C LYS A 57 1.01 6.41 -20.77
N HIS A 58 0.94 6.12 -19.49
CA HIS A 58 -0.31 6.18 -18.74
C HIS A 58 -0.54 7.53 -18.03
N LYS A 59 0.46 8.45 -18.07
CA LYS A 59 0.41 9.75 -17.38
C LYS A 59 -0.01 9.61 -15.92
N VAL A 60 0.62 8.65 -15.21
CA VAL A 60 0.27 8.31 -13.84
C VAL A 60 1.41 8.69 -12.90
N ILE A 61 1.06 9.22 -11.75
CA ILE A 61 2.01 9.62 -10.70
C ILE A 61 1.78 8.91 -9.38
N TYR A 62 0.57 8.40 -9.12
CA TYR A 62 0.28 7.68 -7.87
C TYR A 62 0.67 6.22 -7.97
N SER A 63 1.21 5.70 -6.89
CA SER A 63 1.64 4.32 -6.79
C SER A 63 1.30 3.70 -5.44
N LEU A 64 1.17 2.38 -5.44
CA LEU A 64 1.03 1.55 -4.26
C LEU A 64 1.93 0.33 -4.41
N ILE A 65 2.78 0.07 -3.41
CA ILE A 65 3.49 -1.21 -3.32
C ILE A 65 2.53 -2.21 -2.69
N SER A 66 2.02 -3.13 -3.49
CA SER A 66 0.94 -4.04 -3.13
C SER A 66 1.40 -5.46 -2.81
N PHE A 67 2.69 -5.65 -2.56
CA PHE A 67 3.20 -6.86 -1.94
C PHE A 67 3.65 -6.58 -0.51
N GLY A 68 3.45 -7.54 0.39
CA GLY A 68 3.82 -7.39 1.80
C GLY A 68 3.95 -8.74 2.46
N SER A 69 5.16 -9.11 2.80
CA SER A 69 5.49 -10.17 3.73
C SER A 69 6.79 -9.81 4.43
N HIS A 70 7.00 -10.34 5.63
CA HIS A 70 8.23 -10.11 6.38
C HIS A 70 9.49 -10.54 5.61
N LYS A 71 9.39 -11.54 4.71
CA LYS A 71 10.49 -11.96 3.82
C LYS A 71 10.83 -10.91 2.74
N LEU A 72 9.91 -10.03 2.42
CA LEU A 72 10.05 -9.03 1.36
C LEU A 72 10.20 -7.59 1.87
N ILE A 73 10.35 -7.40 3.18
CA ILE A 73 10.38 -6.07 3.80
C ILE A 73 11.50 -5.19 3.22
N ASN A 74 12.69 -5.76 3.03
CA ASN A 74 13.82 -5.04 2.44
C ASN A 74 13.59 -4.70 0.96
N ALA A 75 12.99 -5.62 0.19
CA ALA A 75 12.65 -5.37 -1.21
C ALA A 75 11.59 -4.27 -1.32
N ARG A 76 10.59 -4.28 -0.43
CA ARG A 76 9.55 -3.25 -0.34
C ARG A 76 10.16 -1.89 -0.03
N ALA A 77 11.05 -1.79 0.96
CA ALA A 77 11.74 -0.55 1.32
C ALA A 77 12.60 0.01 0.18
N LYS A 78 13.39 -0.85 -0.49
CA LYS A 78 14.21 -0.45 -1.65
C LYS A 78 13.36 0.06 -2.79
N LEU A 79 12.26 -0.63 -3.10
CA LEU A 79 11.35 -0.21 -4.16
C LEU A 79 10.68 1.13 -3.81
N PHE A 80 10.27 1.33 -2.56
CA PHE A 80 9.70 2.61 -2.12
C PHE A 80 10.66 3.77 -2.36
N THR A 81 11.92 3.65 -1.95
CA THR A 81 12.95 4.68 -2.18
C THR A 81 13.16 4.93 -3.67
N LYS A 82 13.24 3.87 -4.50
CA LYS A 82 13.36 3.99 -5.96
C LYS A 82 12.19 4.73 -6.57
N LEU A 83 10.97 4.40 -6.19
CA LEU A 83 9.77 5.04 -6.76
C LEU A 83 9.66 6.51 -6.34
N ILE A 84 10.06 6.87 -5.13
CA ILE A 84 10.17 8.27 -4.70
C ILE A 84 11.18 9.02 -5.59
N SER A 85 12.36 8.45 -5.86
CA SER A 85 13.35 9.08 -6.75
C SER A 85 12.85 9.26 -8.18
N LEU A 86 12.00 8.36 -8.66
CA LEU A 86 11.29 8.45 -9.95
C LEU A 86 10.07 9.38 -9.90
N LYS A 87 9.88 10.14 -8.82
CA LYS A 87 8.78 11.11 -8.66
C LYS A 87 7.38 10.48 -8.70
N PHE A 88 7.24 9.26 -8.19
CA PHE A 88 5.93 8.74 -7.85
C PHE A 88 5.44 9.34 -6.54
N ILE A 89 4.13 9.53 -6.46
CA ILE A 89 3.45 10.03 -5.26
C ILE A 89 2.78 8.85 -4.56
N PHE A 90 3.05 8.74 -3.28
CA PHE A 90 2.40 7.81 -2.38
C PHE A 90 1.39 8.54 -1.50
N ILE A 91 0.29 7.89 -1.23
CA ILE A 91 -0.72 8.33 -0.26
C ILE A 91 -1.07 7.16 0.64
N PRO A 92 -1.58 7.38 1.85
CA PRO A 92 -2.13 6.30 2.64
C PRO A 92 -3.34 5.66 1.95
N ILE A 93 -3.43 4.34 1.98
CA ILE A 93 -4.60 3.57 1.53
C ILE A 93 -5.27 3.00 2.77
N ILE A 94 -6.50 3.42 3.04
CA ILE A 94 -7.18 3.14 4.30
C ILE A 94 -8.51 2.46 4.02
N ALA A 95 -8.71 1.27 4.60
CA ALA A 95 -9.98 0.55 4.47
C ALA A 95 -11.11 1.32 5.17
N LYS A 96 -12.28 1.40 4.52
CA LYS A 96 -13.46 2.09 5.08
C LYS A 96 -13.95 1.48 6.40
N THR A 97 -13.65 0.22 6.63
CA THR A 97 -14.03 -0.51 7.86
C THR A 97 -13.00 -0.39 8.99
N SER A 98 -11.86 0.27 8.75
CA SER A 98 -10.89 0.54 9.81
C SER A 98 -11.29 1.76 10.65
N TYR A 99 -10.85 1.77 11.90
CA TYR A 99 -10.95 2.94 12.77
C TYR A 99 -9.61 3.67 12.84
N ILE A 100 -9.59 4.93 12.48
CA ILE A 100 -8.41 5.78 12.58
C ILE A 100 -8.78 7.00 13.42
N SER A 101 -8.11 7.13 14.57
CA SER A 101 -8.29 8.33 15.41
C SER A 101 -7.88 9.60 14.67
N LYS A 102 -8.66 10.66 14.80
CA LYS A 102 -8.32 11.98 14.25
C LYS A 102 -7.02 12.57 14.79
N MET A 103 -6.57 12.09 15.95
CA MET A 103 -5.33 12.51 16.62
C MET A 103 -4.14 11.63 16.25
N SER A 104 -4.31 10.64 15.38
CA SER A 104 -3.23 9.80 14.86
C SER A 104 -2.67 10.37 13.56
N LYS A 105 -1.43 9.98 13.24
CA LYS A 105 -0.75 10.35 12.00
C LYS A 105 -0.39 9.10 11.20
N ILE A 106 -0.78 9.06 9.93
CA ILE A 106 -0.44 7.98 9.02
C ILE A 106 0.35 8.56 7.85
N ASP A 107 1.60 8.14 7.71
CA ASP A 107 2.47 8.64 6.65
C ASP A 107 2.23 7.91 5.30
N VAL A 108 2.83 8.46 4.24
CA VAL A 108 2.58 8.08 2.85
C VAL A 108 2.99 6.62 2.54
N GLY A 109 2.28 6.00 1.61
CA GLY A 109 2.54 4.61 1.18
C GLY A 109 2.11 3.55 2.18
N THR A 110 1.60 3.96 3.34
CA THR A 110 1.09 3.05 4.37
C THR A 110 -0.30 2.55 4.00
N ILE A 111 -0.52 1.28 4.27
CA ILE A 111 -1.78 0.58 4.00
C ILE A 111 -2.41 0.18 5.33
N ILE A 112 -3.64 0.59 5.56
CA ILE A 112 -4.46 0.17 6.70
C ILE A 112 -5.56 -0.74 6.17
N MET A 113 -5.53 -2.01 6.59
CA MET A 113 -6.44 -3.04 6.11
C MET A 113 -7.76 -3.04 6.88
N GLN A 114 -8.70 -3.87 6.42
CA GLN A 114 -10.04 -3.97 6.98
C GLN A 114 -10.02 -4.25 8.48
N ASN A 115 -10.88 -3.55 9.22
CA ASN A 115 -11.10 -3.67 10.67
C ASN A 115 -9.84 -3.41 11.53
N ALA A 116 -8.78 -2.86 10.96
CA ALA A 116 -7.65 -2.41 11.77
C ALA A 116 -8.05 -1.17 12.60
N THR A 117 -7.50 -1.07 13.79
CA THR A 117 -7.72 0.05 14.71
C THR A 117 -6.41 0.79 14.95
N VAL A 118 -6.42 2.09 14.74
CA VAL A 118 -5.30 2.99 15.08
C VAL A 118 -5.80 4.04 16.06
N ASN A 119 -5.40 3.90 17.32
CA ASN A 119 -5.88 4.71 18.43
C ASN A 119 -5.26 6.11 18.48
N THR A 120 -5.71 6.90 19.46
CA THR A 120 -5.31 8.30 19.61
C THR A 120 -3.82 8.46 19.85
N GLY A 121 -3.21 9.49 19.26
CA GLY A 121 -1.79 9.79 19.41
C GLY A 121 -0.83 8.81 18.76
N VAL A 122 -1.32 7.84 17.98
CA VAL A 122 -0.48 6.90 17.23
C VAL A 122 0.19 7.60 16.06
N GLU A 123 1.47 7.33 15.87
CA GLU A 123 2.24 7.73 14.70
C GLU A 123 2.65 6.50 13.90
N VAL A 124 2.21 6.40 12.63
CA VAL A 124 2.61 5.32 11.71
C VAL A 124 3.45 5.91 10.60
N GLY A 125 4.67 5.42 10.46
CA GLY A 125 5.63 5.88 9.46
C GLY A 125 5.28 5.50 8.03
N ASN A 126 6.18 5.80 7.10
CA ASN A 126 6.02 5.57 5.67
C ASN A 126 6.03 4.07 5.31
N ASN A 127 5.30 3.72 4.24
CA ASN A 127 5.37 2.41 3.60
C ASN A 127 5.11 1.23 4.53
N CYS A 128 4.27 1.43 5.55
CA CYS A 128 3.88 0.40 6.50
C CYS A 128 2.66 -0.40 6.01
N ILE A 129 2.44 -1.54 6.62
CA ILE A 129 1.21 -2.32 6.49
C ILE A 129 0.66 -2.58 7.89
N ILE A 130 -0.51 -2.04 8.19
CA ILE A 130 -1.30 -2.36 9.37
C ILE A 130 -2.38 -3.32 8.90
N ASN A 131 -2.18 -4.63 9.15
CA ASN A 131 -2.95 -5.66 8.48
C ASN A 131 -4.33 -5.85 9.14
N THR A 132 -5.13 -6.69 8.49
CA THR A 132 -6.53 -6.95 8.86
C THR A 132 -6.67 -7.25 10.36
N ASN A 133 -7.62 -6.57 11.03
CA ASN A 133 -8.00 -6.81 12.40
C ASN A 133 -6.88 -6.55 13.44
N SER A 134 -5.80 -5.87 13.06
CA SER A 134 -4.76 -5.49 14.00
C SER A 134 -5.11 -4.21 14.76
N VAL A 135 -4.54 -4.05 15.94
CA VAL A 135 -4.75 -2.90 16.81
C VAL A 135 -3.41 -2.25 17.12
N VAL A 136 -3.32 -0.93 16.93
CA VAL A 136 -2.21 -0.11 17.41
C VAL A 136 -2.78 0.81 18.48
N ASP A 137 -2.39 0.55 19.73
CA ASP A 137 -2.96 1.25 20.86
C ASP A 137 -2.36 2.65 21.05
N HIS A 138 -3.00 3.46 21.87
CA HIS A 138 -2.73 4.89 22.02
C HIS A 138 -1.25 5.22 22.27
N ASN A 139 -0.80 6.34 21.68
CA ASN A 139 0.57 6.87 21.82
C ASN A 139 1.70 5.94 21.30
N SER A 140 1.36 4.83 20.65
CA SER A 140 2.36 3.92 20.04
C SER A 140 2.99 4.53 18.81
N LYS A 141 4.24 4.14 18.51
CA LYS A 141 4.97 4.58 17.32
C LYS A 141 5.38 3.38 16.47
N ILE A 142 4.94 3.37 15.21
CA ILE A 142 5.30 2.37 14.21
C ILE A 142 6.32 2.99 13.26
N GLY A 143 7.53 2.42 13.23
CA GLY A 143 8.60 2.90 12.37
C GLY A 143 8.33 2.65 10.88
N ASN A 144 9.08 3.33 10.01
CA ASN A 144 8.97 3.18 8.55
C ASN A 144 9.15 1.72 8.10
N ASN A 145 8.47 1.32 7.02
CA ASN A 145 8.56 0.00 6.42
C ASN A 145 8.14 -1.17 7.34
N SER A 146 7.40 -0.90 8.40
CA SER A 146 6.92 -1.93 9.32
C SER A 146 5.72 -2.68 8.76
N ILE A 147 5.62 -3.95 9.12
CA ILE A 147 4.46 -4.79 8.81
C ILE A 147 3.90 -5.34 10.12
N ILE A 148 2.72 -4.89 10.49
CA ILE A 148 1.94 -5.44 11.60
C ILE A 148 1.03 -6.51 11.03
N SER A 149 1.22 -7.75 11.46
CA SER A 149 0.48 -8.90 10.93
C SER A 149 -0.98 -8.90 11.37
N THR A 150 -1.78 -9.69 10.69
CA THR A 150 -3.21 -9.89 11.00
C THR A 150 -3.42 -10.26 12.47
N ASN A 151 -4.41 -9.66 13.13
CA ASN A 151 -4.79 -9.88 14.54
C ASN A 151 -3.69 -9.56 15.57
N VAL A 152 -2.67 -8.78 15.23
CA VAL A 152 -1.64 -8.34 16.19
C VAL A 152 -2.09 -7.09 16.93
N THR A 153 -1.82 -7.04 18.22
CA THR A 153 -1.98 -5.84 19.04
C THR A 153 -0.60 -5.28 19.43
N ILE A 154 -0.41 -3.98 19.23
CA ILE A 154 0.77 -3.20 19.64
C ILE A 154 0.31 -2.23 20.73
N ASN A 155 0.97 -2.29 21.90
CA ASN A 155 0.74 -1.40 23.04
C ASN A 155 1.94 -0.47 23.21
#